data_2762803bd2310e3cbebf1fa4dd318476
#
_entry.id   2762803bd2310e3cbebf1fa4dd318476
#
_cell.length_a   1.000
_cell.length_b   1.000
_cell.length_c   1.000
_cell.angle_alpha   90.00
_cell.angle_beta   90.00
_cell.angle_gamma   90.00
#
_symmetry.space_group_name_H-M   'P 1'
#
loop_
_entity.id
_entity.type
_entity.pdbx_description
1 polymer ?
#
loop_
_entity_poly.entity_id
_entity_poly.type
_entity_poly.pdbx_seq_one_letter_code
_entity_poly.pdbx_strand_id
1 'polypeptide(L)'
;MERQNAYNFKFNKVTEEDIIKGAIQSGVAVFLHGRSSEGKSARVKQVDPDCEIVYLRNATPESLNGKSVYNQATGEMIDVKPTWLLKLEARCEAEPNKIHVVFFDELTNALHAIQGMAFNIIFDREVNGKWKLPDNARIAAAGNDLSDSVVANTLAEPLFNRFAHVYIETTLDSWLEWAKTPKKSYQRLDYVKESEYELPIHPAIYAFISLKQHSGVNVLRTKYDGIKPNADPRKWEMASKMLYATREPEMIRSLVGEGITKDFVSFCNINIVSIQDVINGNYNSRDYEGDVAKKYATALALSQVDDANVVVVRDFVKKMGLEVLTLFDEFWSKGNPERAAKLEDIRSMGLTWRKK
;
A
#
# COMPACT_ATOMS: atom_id res chain seq x y z
N MET A 1 14.61 13.00 -24.00
CA MET A 1 13.92 13.71 -22.90
C MET A 1 13.11 12.67 -22.17
N GLU A 2 13.52 12.27 -20.98
CA GLU A 2 12.69 11.45 -20.10
C GLU A 2 11.42 12.25 -19.75
N ARG A 3 10.27 11.66 -20.02
CA ARG A 3 8.98 12.26 -19.69
C ARG A 3 8.85 12.27 -18.16
N GLN A 4 9.00 13.43 -17.55
CA GLN A 4 8.74 13.60 -16.12
C GLN A 4 7.23 13.47 -15.89
N ASN A 5 6.81 12.38 -15.21
CA ASN A 5 5.44 12.26 -14.75
C ASN A 5 5.27 13.04 -13.44
N ALA A 6 4.02 13.48 -13.18
CA ALA A 6 3.67 14.36 -12.06
C ALA A 6 4.11 13.88 -10.67
N TYR A 7 4.35 12.57 -10.53
CA TYR A 7 4.55 11.91 -9.23
C TYR A 7 5.87 11.18 -9.14
N ASN A 8 6.80 11.33 -10.11
CA ASN A 8 8.02 10.54 -10.23
C ASN A 8 7.77 9.02 -10.16
N PHE A 9 6.64 8.57 -10.71
CA PHE A 9 6.33 7.16 -10.79
C PHE A 9 7.19 6.45 -11.83
N LYS A 10 7.50 5.22 -11.51
CA LYS A 10 8.11 4.27 -12.42
C LYS A 10 7.00 3.45 -13.07
N PHE A 11 7.07 3.26 -14.39
CA PHE A 11 6.11 2.48 -15.15
C PHE A 11 6.78 1.22 -15.72
N ASN A 12 7.40 0.45 -14.82
CA ASN A 12 8.04 -0.80 -15.18
C ASN A 12 7.01 -1.94 -15.24
N LYS A 13 7.37 -3.03 -15.88
CA LYS A 13 6.61 -4.26 -15.77
C LYS A 13 6.80 -4.82 -14.36
N VAL A 14 5.73 -4.85 -13.59
CA VAL A 14 5.74 -5.32 -12.19
C VAL A 14 5.43 -6.81 -12.16
N THR A 15 6.32 -7.57 -11.52
CA THR A 15 6.16 -9.01 -11.29
C THR A 15 5.45 -9.28 -9.95
N GLU A 16 5.06 -10.54 -9.71
CA GLU A 16 4.52 -11.00 -8.43
C GLU A 16 5.54 -10.82 -7.30
N GLU A 17 6.83 -11.08 -7.58
CA GLU A 17 7.93 -10.86 -6.63
C GLU A 17 8.08 -9.38 -6.25
N ASP A 18 7.91 -8.48 -7.20
CA ASP A 18 7.97 -7.03 -6.95
C ASP A 18 6.81 -6.60 -6.04
N ILE A 19 5.60 -7.15 -6.26
CA ILE A 19 4.45 -6.89 -5.39
C ILE A 19 4.69 -7.40 -3.98
N ILE A 20 5.20 -8.63 -3.82
CA ILE A 20 5.51 -9.19 -2.51
C ILE A 20 6.51 -8.29 -1.77
N LYS A 21 7.61 -7.90 -2.44
CA LYS A 21 8.63 -7.01 -1.87
C LYS A 21 8.04 -5.64 -1.53
N GLY A 22 7.27 -5.04 -2.44
CA GLY A 22 6.65 -3.74 -2.25
C GLY A 22 5.67 -3.71 -1.09
N ALA A 23 4.82 -4.75 -0.95
CA ALA A 23 3.90 -4.90 0.17
C ALA A 23 4.64 -5.02 1.49
N ILE A 24 5.64 -5.91 1.57
CA ILE A 24 6.46 -6.12 2.78
C ILE A 24 7.21 -4.83 3.13
N GLN A 25 7.80 -4.15 2.17
CA GLN A 25 8.54 -2.90 2.40
C GLN A 25 7.64 -1.78 2.93
N SER A 26 6.42 -1.68 2.41
CA SER A 26 5.44 -0.66 2.79
C SER A 26 4.68 -0.97 4.08
N GLY A 27 4.93 -2.12 4.74
CA GLY A 27 4.20 -2.52 5.93
C GLY A 27 2.80 -3.10 5.66
N VAL A 28 2.45 -3.33 4.41
CA VAL A 28 1.19 -3.97 4.01
C VAL A 28 1.34 -5.48 4.12
N ALA A 29 0.43 -6.14 4.84
CA ALA A 29 0.40 -7.59 4.90
C ALA A 29 0.11 -8.18 3.50
N VAL A 30 0.83 -9.23 3.11
CA VAL A 30 0.67 -9.87 1.80
C VAL A 30 0.14 -11.30 1.95
N PHE A 31 -0.82 -11.67 1.09
CA PHE A 31 -1.36 -13.03 1.02
C PHE A 31 -1.01 -13.67 -0.32
N LEU A 32 -0.33 -14.82 -0.27
CA LEU A 32 0.07 -15.59 -1.43
C LEU A 32 -0.95 -16.71 -1.68
N HIS A 33 -1.70 -16.58 -2.76
CA HIS A 33 -2.58 -17.62 -3.29
C HIS A 33 -1.81 -18.57 -4.20
N GLY A 34 -2.17 -19.81 -4.25
CA GLY A 34 -1.62 -20.79 -5.19
C GLY A 34 -1.67 -22.20 -4.63
N ARG A 35 -1.52 -23.19 -5.53
CA ARG A 35 -1.51 -24.60 -5.18
C ARG A 35 -0.37 -24.97 -4.24
N SER A 36 -0.49 -26.13 -3.63
CA SER A 36 0.65 -26.70 -2.90
C SER A 36 1.86 -26.84 -3.85
N SER A 37 3.04 -26.56 -3.33
CA SER A 37 4.32 -26.66 -4.09
C SER A 37 4.56 -25.60 -5.17
N GLU A 38 3.73 -24.55 -5.29
CA GLU A 38 3.97 -23.40 -6.19
C GLU A 38 5.06 -22.44 -5.69
N GLY A 39 5.80 -22.80 -4.65
CA GLY A 39 6.92 -22.01 -4.17
C GLY A 39 6.56 -20.77 -3.34
N LYS A 40 5.36 -20.70 -2.76
CA LYS A 40 4.91 -19.59 -1.92
C LYS A 40 5.92 -19.24 -0.82
N SER A 41 6.29 -20.22 -0.01
CA SER A 41 7.27 -20.03 1.09
C SER A 41 8.67 -19.67 0.58
N ALA A 42 9.06 -20.17 -0.60
CA ALA A 42 10.33 -19.81 -1.23
C ALA A 42 10.37 -18.33 -1.64
N ARG A 43 9.27 -17.78 -2.11
CA ARG A 43 9.16 -16.35 -2.48
C ARG A 43 9.24 -15.43 -1.25
N VAL A 44 8.65 -15.81 -0.11
CA VAL A 44 8.81 -15.07 1.15
C VAL A 44 10.26 -15.10 1.62
N LYS A 45 10.94 -16.26 1.51
CA LYS A 45 12.37 -16.39 1.84
C LYS A 45 13.31 -15.60 0.93
N GLN A 46 12.86 -15.15 -0.24
CA GLN A 46 13.64 -14.24 -1.08
C GLN A 46 13.69 -12.82 -0.48
N VAL A 47 12.72 -12.47 0.37
CA VAL A 47 12.66 -11.17 1.05
C VAL A 47 13.30 -11.24 2.44
N ASP A 48 13.04 -12.30 3.17
CA ASP A 48 13.66 -12.60 4.48
C ASP A 48 14.03 -14.09 4.52
N PRO A 49 15.33 -14.45 4.28
CA PRO A 49 15.78 -15.82 4.24
C PRO A 49 15.48 -16.63 5.50
N ASP A 50 15.48 -15.95 6.65
CA ASP A 50 15.27 -16.54 7.96
C ASP A 50 13.87 -16.22 8.53
N CYS A 51 12.88 -15.95 7.65
CA CYS A 51 11.53 -15.61 8.09
C CYS A 51 10.99 -16.64 9.09
N GLU A 52 10.31 -16.18 10.14
CA GLU A 52 9.68 -17.07 11.12
C GLU A 52 8.40 -17.65 10.51
N ILE A 53 8.36 -18.97 10.32
CA ILE A 53 7.22 -19.64 9.69
C ILE A 53 6.32 -20.23 10.78
N VAL A 54 5.04 -19.86 10.74
CA VAL A 54 3.99 -20.38 11.63
C VAL A 54 2.98 -21.14 10.79
N TYR A 55 2.98 -22.47 10.91
CA TYR A 55 2.04 -23.34 10.20
C TYR A 55 0.68 -23.35 10.90
N LEU A 56 -0.27 -22.58 10.36
CA LEU A 56 -1.58 -22.37 11.02
C LEU A 56 -2.49 -23.58 10.98
N ARG A 57 -2.35 -24.48 10.01
CA ARG A 57 -3.11 -25.73 9.93
C ARG A 57 -2.99 -26.57 11.19
N ASN A 58 -1.80 -26.59 11.79
CA ASN A 58 -1.49 -27.40 12.97
C ASN A 58 -1.37 -26.56 14.24
N ALA A 59 -1.67 -25.25 14.17
CA ALA A 59 -1.54 -24.36 15.31
C ALA A 59 -2.65 -24.64 16.35
N THR A 60 -2.25 -24.54 17.62
CA THR A 60 -3.19 -24.45 18.75
C THR A 60 -3.30 -23.01 19.23
N PRO A 61 -4.37 -22.63 19.95
CA PRO A 61 -4.48 -21.31 20.54
C PRO A 61 -3.23 -20.88 21.32
N GLU A 62 -2.65 -21.81 22.10
CA GLU A 62 -1.48 -21.53 22.92
C GLU A 62 -0.21 -21.34 22.07
N SER A 63 -0.08 -22.12 20.99
CA SER A 63 1.08 -22.00 20.10
C SER A 63 1.05 -20.70 19.30
N LEU A 64 -0.14 -20.15 19.03
CA LEU A 64 -0.31 -18.90 18.27
C LEU A 64 -0.34 -17.68 19.18
N ASN A 65 -1.09 -17.69 20.28
CA ASN A 65 -1.34 -16.53 21.14
C ASN A 65 -0.60 -16.58 22.49
N GLY A 66 0.17 -17.65 22.76
CA GLY A 66 0.76 -17.85 24.07
C GLY A 66 -0.22 -18.42 25.10
N LYS A 67 0.19 -18.51 26.32
CA LYS A 67 -0.60 -19.12 27.40
C LYS A 67 -0.37 -18.42 28.73
N SER A 68 -1.37 -18.47 29.61
CA SER A 68 -1.19 -18.09 31.01
C SER A 68 -0.80 -19.34 31.82
N VAL A 69 0.22 -19.19 32.66
CA VAL A 69 0.74 -20.27 33.53
C VAL A 69 0.70 -19.77 34.97
N TYR A 70 0.21 -20.63 35.87
CA TYR A 70 0.22 -20.32 37.29
C TYR A 70 1.64 -20.50 37.86
N ASN A 71 2.18 -19.43 38.45
CA ASN A 71 3.46 -19.45 39.15
C ASN A 71 3.23 -19.83 40.62
N GLN A 72 3.60 -21.04 40.99
CA GLN A 72 3.43 -21.55 42.36
C GLN A 72 4.25 -20.77 43.41
N ALA A 73 5.35 -20.14 43.00
CA ALA A 73 6.22 -19.40 43.91
C ALA A 73 5.66 -18.01 44.27
N THR A 74 4.96 -17.35 43.33
CA THR A 74 4.37 -16.03 43.54
C THR A 74 2.88 -16.03 43.79
N GLY A 75 2.19 -17.14 43.48
CA GLY A 75 0.73 -17.23 43.57
C GLY A 75 0.01 -16.48 42.44
N GLU A 76 0.71 -16.08 41.38
CA GLU A 76 0.16 -15.25 40.30
C GLU A 76 0.09 -15.99 38.97
N MET A 77 -0.83 -15.54 38.09
CA MET A 77 -0.84 -15.97 36.71
C MET A 77 0.17 -15.16 35.90
N ILE A 78 1.07 -15.86 35.21
CA ILE A 78 2.08 -15.24 34.34
C ILE A 78 1.74 -15.59 32.91
N ASP A 79 1.64 -14.56 32.05
CA ASP A 79 1.45 -14.73 30.62
C ASP A 79 2.77 -15.01 29.92
N VAL A 80 2.82 -16.09 29.15
CA VAL A 80 4.01 -16.52 28.40
C VAL A 80 3.77 -16.33 26.91
N LYS A 81 4.68 -15.57 26.27
CA LYS A 81 4.66 -15.33 24.82
C LYS A 81 4.81 -16.64 24.03
N PRO A 82 4.18 -16.73 22.85
CA PRO A 82 4.42 -17.86 21.96
C PRO A 82 5.87 -17.83 21.44
N THR A 83 6.42 -19.00 21.18
CA THR A 83 7.85 -19.15 20.78
C THR A 83 8.19 -18.39 19.50
N TRP A 84 7.27 -18.36 18.52
CA TRP A 84 7.48 -17.64 17.27
C TRP A 84 7.66 -16.13 17.51
N LEU A 85 6.89 -15.55 18.43
CA LEU A 85 6.98 -14.13 18.77
C LEU A 85 8.32 -13.80 19.42
N LEU A 86 8.77 -14.63 20.39
CA LEU A 86 10.07 -14.46 21.04
C LEU A 86 11.22 -14.49 20.03
N LYS A 87 11.18 -15.41 19.08
CA LYS A 87 12.19 -15.49 18.01
C LYS A 87 12.15 -14.27 17.09
N LEU A 88 10.94 -13.83 16.70
CA LEU A 88 10.77 -12.63 15.87
C LEU A 88 11.30 -11.40 16.59
N GLU A 89 10.94 -11.18 17.83
CA GLU A 89 11.42 -10.06 18.66
C GLU A 89 12.95 -10.04 18.75
N ALA A 90 13.55 -11.19 19.07
CA ALA A 90 15.02 -11.30 19.17
C ALA A 90 15.72 -10.93 17.85
N ARG A 91 15.17 -11.34 16.72
CA ARG A 91 15.71 -10.99 15.38
C ARG A 91 15.54 -9.49 15.08
N CYS A 92 14.35 -8.95 15.38
CA CYS A 92 14.07 -7.53 15.18
C CYS A 92 14.98 -6.64 16.03
N GLU A 93 15.30 -7.06 17.25
CA GLU A 93 16.23 -6.36 18.15
C GLU A 93 17.68 -6.47 17.66
N ALA A 94 18.09 -7.64 17.18
CA ALA A 94 19.45 -7.86 16.67
C ALA A 94 19.76 -7.05 15.41
N GLU A 95 18.77 -6.84 14.52
CA GLU A 95 18.93 -6.08 13.27
C GLU A 95 17.80 -5.03 13.12
N PRO A 96 17.80 -3.95 13.90
CA PRO A 96 16.68 -2.99 13.95
C PRO A 96 16.46 -2.22 12.65
N ASN A 97 17.47 -2.13 11.79
CA ASN A 97 17.41 -1.45 10.49
C ASN A 97 17.02 -2.40 9.33
N LYS A 98 16.67 -3.65 9.65
CA LYS A 98 16.23 -4.63 8.66
C LYS A 98 14.79 -5.04 8.91
N ILE A 99 14.11 -5.42 7.84
CA ILE A 99 12.77 -5.99 7.91
C ILE A 99 12.88 -7.48 8.25
N HIS A 100 12.05 -7.92 9.19
CA HIS A 100 11.91 -9.32 9.58
C HIS A 100 10.48 -9.79 9.34
N VAL A 101 10.31 -10.93 8.69
CA VAL A 101 8.99 -11.42 8.30
C VAL A 101 8.55 -12.56 9.23
N VAL A 102 7.31 -12.46 9.73
CA VAL A 102 6.55 -13.62 10.20
C VAL A 102 5.65 -14.09 9.06
N PHE A 103 5.73 -15.36 8.74
CA PHE A 103 5.00 -15.99 7.65
C PHE A 103 3.98 -17.00 8.20
N PHE A 104 2.69 -16.64 8.08
CA PHE A 104 1.57 -17.48 8.45
C PHE A 104 1.20 -18.39 7.27
N ASP A 105 1.73 -19.61 7.28
CA ASP A 105 1.48 -20.57 6.20
C ASP A 105 0.22 -21.39 6.45
N GLU A 106 -0.43 -21.82 5.39
CA GLU A 106 -1.67 -22.60 5.38
C GLU A 106 -2.86 -21.94 6.12
N LEU A 107 -3.00 -20.60 6.04
CA LEU A 107 -4.06 -19.85 6.72
C LEU A 107 -5.46 -20.32 6.32
N THR A 108 -5.70 -20.66 5.04
CA THR A 108 -7.00 -21.15 4.56
C THR A 108 -7.35 -22.56 5.07
N ASN A 109 -6.33 -23.33 5.47
CA ASN A 109 -6.50 -24.69 6.00
C ASN A 109 -6.61 -24.71 7.53
N ALA A 110 -6.48 -23.58 8.19
CA ALA A 110 -6.58 -23.46 9.64
C ALA A 110 -8.04 -23.54 10.12
N LEU A 111 -8.23 -23.99 11.35
CA LEU A 111 -9.54 -23.95 12.01
C LEU A 111 -10.02 -22.49 12.11
N HIS A 112 -11.32 -22.24 12.02
CA HIS A 112 -11.91 -20.91 12.09
C HIS A 112 -11.50 -20.13 13.35
N ALA A 113 -11.37 -20.81 14.50
CA ALA A 113 -10.88 -20.18 15.72
C ALA A 113 -9.44 -19.64 15.56
N ILE A 114 -8.56 -20.41 14.91
CA ILE A 114 -7.18 -20.01 14.62
C ILE A 114 -7.15 -18.89 13.59
N GLN A 115 -7.99 -18.95 12.54
CA GLN A 115 -8.14 -17.83 11.59
C GLN A 115 -8.55 -16.53 12.28
N GLY A 116 -9.50 -16.61 13.25
CA GLY A 116 -9.93 -15.47 14.06
C GLY A 116 -8.81 -14.88 14.91
N MET A 117 -7.95 -15.72 15.48
CA MET A 117 -6.78 -15.26 16.25
C MET A 117 -5.73 -14.63 15.33
N ALA A 118 -5.43 -15.27 14.20
CA ALA A 118 -4.52 -14.73 13.20
C ALA A 118 -5.02 -13.39 12.64
N PHE A 119 -6.34 -13.20 12.49
CA PHE A 119 -6.96 -11.95 12.09
C PHE A 119 -6.56 -10.78 13.01
N ASN A 120 -6.64 -10.98 14.34
CA ASN A 120 -6.26 -9.94 15.30
C ASN A 120 -4.77 -9.59 15.19
N ILE A 121 -3.91 -10.61 15.05
CA ILE A 121 -2.47 -10.40 14.88
C ILE A 121 -2.18 -9.60 13.59
N ILE A 122 -2.83 -9.94 12.50
CA ILE A 122 -2.64 -9.29 11.20
C ILE A 122 -3.19 -7.86 11.23
N PHE A 123 -4.30 -7.66 11.91
CA PHE A 123 -5.01 -6.37 11.91
C PHE A 123 -4.40 -5.38 12.91
N ASP A 124 -4.32 -5.79 14.17
CA ASP A 124 -3.91 -4.92 15.27
C ASP A 124 -2.41 -4.92 15.48
N ARG A 125 -1.69 -5.84 14.82
CA ARG A 125 -0.27 -6.12 15.07
C ARG A 125 0.00 -6.45 16.53
N GLU A 126 -0.96 -7.12 17.16
CA GLU A 126 -0.91 -7.52 18.57
C GLU A 126 -1.21 -9.01 18.74
N VAL A 127 -0.47 -9.67 19.59
CA VAL A 127 -0.67 -11.06 19.97
C VAL A 127 -1.42 -11.10 21.29
N ASN A 128 -2.58 -11.75 21.30
CA ASN A 128 -3.46 -11.90 22.48
C ASN A 128 -3.88 -10.57 23.13
N GLY A 129 -3.91 -9.45 22.36
CA GLY A 129 -4.24 -8.12 22.89
C GLY A 129 -3.24 -7.60 23.95
N LYS A 130 -2.03 -8.16 24.01
CA LYS A 130 -1.03 -7.85 25.05
C LYS A 130 0.33 -7.48 24.48
N TRP A 131 0.76 -8.15 23.42
CA TRP A 131 2.12 -8.00 22.91
C TRP A 131 2.09 -7.46 21.47
N LYS A 132 2.58 -6.26 21.32
CA LYS A 132 2.74 -5.63 19.98
C LYS A 132 3.87 -6.27 19.21
N LEU A 133 3.67 -6.46 17.91
CA LEU A 133 4.76 -6.83 17.02
C LEU A 133 5.76 -5.65 16.90
N PRO A 134 7.06 -5.93 16.83
CA PRO A 134 8.07 -4.89 16.57
C PRO A 134 7.77 -4.09 15.30
N ASP A 135 8.17 -2.82 15.28
CA ASP A 135 7.89 -1.91 14.16
C ASP A 135 8.50 -2.40 12.84
N ASN A 136 9.69 -3.01 12.88
CA ASN A 136 10.36 -3.59 11.72
C ASN A 136 9.93 -5.02 11.39
N ALA A 137 8.97 -5.61 12.13
CA ALA A 137 8.32 -6.86 11.75
C ALA A 137 7.32 -6.64 10.62
N ARG A 138 7.19 -7.61 9.72
CA ARG A 138 6.23 -7.62 8.61
C ARG A 138 5.48 -8.94 8.57
N ILE A 139 4.29 -8.92 8.00
CA ILE A 139 3.40 -10.07 7.96
C ILE A 139 3.24 -10.52 6.51
N ALA A 140 3.50 -11.78 6.27
CA ALA A 140 3.11 -12.49 5.06
C ALA A 140 2.24 -13.69 5.45
N ALA A 141 1.29 -14.06 4.61
CA ALA A 141 0.50 -15.26 4.78
C ALA A 141 0.35 -16.01 3.45
N ALA A 142 0.00 -17.28 3.53
CA ALA A 142 -0.32 -18.06 2.36
C ALA A 142 -1.47 -19.02 2.61
N GLY A 143 -2.15 -19.38 1.54
CA GLY A 143 -3.19 -20.38 1.55
C GLY A 143 -3.42 -20.98 0.17
N ASN A 144 -4.13 -22.08 0.14
CA ASN A 144 -4.56 -22.70 -1.12
C ASN A 144 -5.91 -22.12 -1.52
N ASP A 145 -6.17 -22.06 -2.83
CA ASP A 145 -7.48 -21.69 -3.34
C ASP A 145 -8.50 -22.84 -3.15
N LEU A 146 -9.78 -22.48 -3.08
CA LEU A 146 -10.87 -23.46 -2.92
C LEU A 146 -10.92 -24.51 -4.03
N SER A 147 -10.51 -24.13 -5.24
CA SER A 147 -10.45 -25.05 -6.38
C SER A 147 -9.41 -26.15 -6.23
N ASP A 148 -8.44 -25.96 -5.35
CA ASP A 148 -7.25 -26.79 -5.26
C ASP A 148 -7.17 -27.64 -3.98
N SER A 149 -8.09 -27.42 -3.04
CA SER A 149 -8.13 -28.16 -1.78
C SER A 149 -9.55 -28.36 -1.27
N VAL A 150 -9.93 -29.61 -1.04
CA VAL A 150 -11.22 -29.99 -0.44
C VAL A 150 -11.35 -29.48 1.00
N VAL A 151 -10.24 -29.09 1.63
CA VAL A 151 -10.16 -28.65 3.04
C VAL A 151 -9.98 -27.13 3.15
N ALA A 152 -9.72 -26.42 2.06
CA ALA A 152 -9.53 -24.97 2.11
C ALA A 152 -10.86 -24.27 2.42
N ASN A 153 -10.83 -23.35 3.39
CA ASN A 153 -11.92 -22.46 3.70
C ASN A 153 -11.71 -21.12 2.99
N THR A 154 -12.80 -20.47 2.56
CA THR A 154 -12.72 -19.07 2.13
C THR A 154 -12.28 -18.21 3.28
N LEU A 155 -11.39 -17.26 3.01
CA LEU A 155 -11.13 -16.19 3.97
C LEU A 155 -12.39 -15.34 4.13
N ALA A 156 -12.78 -15.09 5.38
CA ALA A 156 -13.85 -14.13 5.66
C ALA A 156 -13.47 -12.76 5.05
N GLU A 157 -14.44 -12.04 4.50
CA GLU A 157 -14.21 -10.72 3.86
C GLU A 157 -13.37 -9.77 4.72
N PRO A 158 -13.60 -9.64 6.04
CA PRO A 158 -12.77 -8.78 6.87
C PRO A 158 -11.30 -9.17 6.90
N LEU A 159 -10.97 -10.46 6.86
CA LEU A 159 -9.60 -10.95 6.80
C LEU A 159 -9.00 -10.78 5.41
N PHE A 160 -9.77 -11.10 4.36
CA PHE A 160 -9.38 -10.90 2.97
C PHE A 160 -8.97 -9.43 2.71
N ASN A 161 -9.75 -8.48 3.20
CA ASN A 161 -9.51 -7.05 2.97
C ASN A 161 -8.30 -6.48 3.75
N ARG A 162 -7.55 -7.32 4.47
CA ARG A 162 -6.33 -6.91 5.19
C ARG A 162 -5.04 -7.19 4.45
N PHE A 163 -5.13 -7.83 3.30
CA PHE A 163 -3.98 -8.26 2.53
C PHE A 163 -3.87 -7.60 1.16
N ALA A 164 -2.66 -7.42 0.70
CA ALA A 164 -2.34 -7.37 -0.71
C ALA A 164 -2.33 -8.81 -1.23
N HIS A 165 -3.11 -9.09 -2.27
CA HIS A 165 -3.27 -10.45 -2.78
C HIS A 165 -2.38 -10.69 -4.00
N VAL A 166 -1.57 -11.75 -3.92
CA VAL A 166 -0.68 -12.18 -5.00
C VAL A 166 -1.02 -13.62 -5.38
N TYR A 167 -1.32 -13.84 -6.65
CA TYR A 167 -1.66 -15.15 -7.18
C TYR A 167 -0.42 -15.76 -7.81
N ILE A 168 0.04 -16.88 -7.24
CA ILE A 168 1.25 -17.58 -7.67
C ILE A 168 0.83 -18.74 -8.57
N GLU A 169 1.30 -18.70 -9.80
CA GLU A 169 1.15 -19.78 -10.77
C GLU A 169 2.51 -20.08 -11.38
N THR A 170 2.97 -21.32 -11.22
CA THR A 170 4.24 -21.78 -11.77
C THR A 170 4.01 -22.39 -13.15
N THR A 171 4.35 -21.66 -14.20
CA THR A 171 4.34 -22.15 -15.57
C THR A 171 5.60 -22.97 -15.86
N LEU A 172 5.57 -23.82 -16.91
CA LEU A 172 6.73 -24.56 -17.35
C LEU A 172 7.92 -23.63 -17.64
N ASP A 173 7.65 -22.51 -18.34
CA ASP A 173 8.68 -21.54 -18.69
C ASP A 173 9.31 -20.89 -17.45
N SER A 174 8.49 -20.45 -16.49
CA SER A 174 8.97 -19.84 -15.23
C SER A 174 9.77 -20.85 -14.39
N TRP A 175 9.37 -22.13 -14.39
CA TRP A 175 10.10 -23.18 -13.70
C TRP A 175 11.45 -23.48 -14.37
N LEU A 176 11.48 -23.57 -15.71
CA LEU A 176 12.72 -23.78 -16.48
C LEU A 176 13.70 -22.60 -16.31
N GLU A 177 13.20 -21.38 -16.27
CA GLU A 177 14.00 -20.17 -16.00
C GLU A 177 14.61 -20.24 -14.58
N TRP A 178 13.80 -20.55 -13.60
CA TRP A 178 14.25 -20.74 -12.22
C TRP A 178 15.30 -21.86 -12.12
N ALA A 179 15.09 -23.00 -12.79
CA ALA A 179 15.99 -24.16 -12.73
C ALA A 179 17.39 -23.84 -13.30
N LYS A 180 17.49 -22.88 -14.21
CA LYS A 180 18.77 -22.42 -14.78
C LYS A 180 19.44 -21.32 -13.95
N THR A 181 18.66 -20.68 -13.04
CA THR A 181 19.16 -19.56 -12.25
C THR A 181 20.04 -20.05 -11.11
N PRO A 182 21.29 -19.59 -10.99
CA PRO A 182 22.14 -19.93 -9.87
C PRO A 182 21.49 -19.51 -8.53
N LYS A 183 21.73 -20.27 -7.48
CA LYS A 183 21.25 -19.91 -6.13
C LYS A 183 21.79 -18.52 -5.77
N LYS A 184 20.89 -17.57 -5.55
CA LYS A 184 21.22 -16.22 -5.09
C LYS A 184 21.21 -16.19 -3.57
N SER A 185 22.15 -15.47 -2.96
CA SER A 185 22.01 -15.06 -1.58
C SER A 185 21.00 -13.91 -1.52
N TYR A 186 19.93 -14.11 -0.83
CA TYR A 186 18.93 -13.06 -0.60
C TYR A 186 19.29 -12.23 0.63
N GLN A 187 19.05 -10.93 0.56
CA GLN A 187 19.28 -10.00 1.66
C GLN A 187 17.95 -9.41 2.11
N ARG A 188 17.82 -9.18 3.42
CA ARG A 188 16.64 -8.52 3.97
C ARG A 188 16.54 -7.07 3.49
N LEU A 189 15.31 -6.62 3.31
CA LEU A 189 15.02 -5.23 2.96
C LEU A 189 15.34 -4.30 4.14
N ASP A 190 15.70 -3.06 3.81
CA ASP A 190 15.88 -2.02 4.82
C ASP A 190 14.53 -1.57 5.38
N TYR A 191 14.51 -1.28 6.68
CA TYR A 191 13.33 -0.78 7.35
C TYR A 191 13.25 0.74 7.22
N VAL A 192 12.11 1.23 6.73
CA VAL A 192 11.78 2.65 6.66
C VAL A 192 10.54 2.90 7.53
N LYS A 193 10.61 3.90 8.42
CA LYS A 193 9.48 4.25 9.28
C LYS A 193 8.35 4.91 8.48
N GLU A 194 7.10 4.54 8.78
CA GLU A 194 5.91 5.15 8.15
C GLU A 194 5.80 6.67 8.39
N SER A 195 6.39 7.19 9.46
CA SER A 195 6.39 8.63 9.77
C SER A 195 7.11 9.50 8.73
N GLU A 196 7.80 8.88 7.77
CA GLU A 196 8.44 9.58 6.64
C GLU A 196 7.47 9.85 5.49
N TYR A 197 6.22 9.36 5.57
CA TYR A 197 5.19 9.68 4.59
C TYR A 197 4.55 11.04 4.91
N GLU A 198 4.62 11.96 3.96
CA GLU A 198 4.12 13.33 4.14
C GLU A 198 2.60 13.40 4.36
N LEU A 199 1.85 12.49 3.74
CA LEU A 199 0.38 12.47 3.76
C LEU A 199 -0.14 11.05 3.97
N PRO A 200 -1.26 10.86 4.70
CA PRO A 200 -1.88 9.55 4.91
C PRO A 200 -2.38 8.93 3.62
N ILE A 201 -2.83 9.76 2.66
CA ILE A 201 -3.24 9.31 1.32
C ILE A 201 -2.39 10.01 0.28
N HIS A 202 -1.77 9.20 -0.58
CA HIS A 202 -0.95 9.69 -1.68
C HIS A 202 -1.78 10.61 -2.60
N PRO A 203 -1.25 11.79 -2.98
CA PRO A 203 -1.99 12.78 -3.78
C PRO A 203 -2.60 12.21 -5.06
N ALA A 204 -1.90 11.31 -5.77
CA ALA A 204 -2.42 10.68 -6.98
C ALA A 204 -3.68 9.85 -6.73
N ILE A 205 -3.76 9.13 -5.60
CA ILE A 205 -4.96 8.36 -5.22
C ILE A 205 -6.13 9.30 -4.96
N TYR A 206 -5.89 10.37 -4.20
CA TYR A 206 -6.93 11.36 -3.91
C TYR A 206 -7.50 11.95 -5.21
N ALA A 207 -6.63 12.39 -6.13
CA ALA A 207 -7.05 12.96 -7.40
C ALA A 207 -7.84 11.97 -8.26
N PHE A 208 -7.37 10.74 -8.34
CA PHE A 208 -8.04 9.70 -9.11
C PHE A 208 -9.44 9.41 -8.58
N ILE A 209 -9.58 9.25 -7.25
CA ILE A 209 -10.89 9.01 -6.62
C ILE A 209 -11.81 10.20 -6.84
N SER A 210 -11.33 11.43 -6.68
CA SER A 210 -12.09 12.66 -6.91
C SER A 210 -12.55 12.79 -8.37
N LEU A 211 -11.65 12.50 -9.32
CA LEU A 211 -12.00 12.46 -10.76
C LEU A 211 -13.11 11.45 -11.06
N LYS A 212 -12.99 10.23 -10.51
CA LYS A 212 -13.98 9.17 -10.72
C LYS A 212 -15.33 9.54 -10.11
N GLN A 213 -15.32 10.14 -8.93
CA GLN A 213 -16.53 10.65 -8.28
C GLN A 213 -17.21 11.74 -9.11
N HIS A 214 -16.44 12.69 -9.68
CA HIS A 214 -16.94 13.72 -10.59
C HIS A 214 -17.61 13.09 -11.84
N SER A 215 -17.05 11.99 -12.32
CA SER A 215 -17.60 11.23 -13.45
C SER A 215 -18.76 10.29 -13.07
N GLY A 216 -19.23 10.31 -11.81
CA GLY A 216 -20.29 9.44 -11.31
C GLY A 216 -19.88 7.97 -11.09
N VAL A 217 -18.59 7.66 -11.10
CA VAL A 217 -18.07 6.30 -10.93
C VAL A 217 -17.52 6.11 -9.51
N ASN A 218 -18.11 5.18 -8.74
CA ASN A 218 -17.64 4.86 -7.43
C ASN A 218 -16.49 3.82 -7.51
N VAL A 219 -15.25 4.28 -7.26
CA VAL A 219 -14.06 3.42 -7.14
C VAL A 219 -13.58 3.28 -5.70
N LEU A 220 -14.19 4.03 -4.76
CA LEU A 220 -13.81 3.96 -3.34
C LEU A 220 -14.16 2.59 -2.74
N ARG A 221 -15.29 2.01 -3.19
CA ARG A 221 -15.75 0.70 -2.75
C ARG A 221 -16.34 -0.08 -3.91
N THR A 222 -15.82 -1.28 -4.16
CA THR A 222 -16.36 -2.22 -5.15
C THR A 222 -16.87 -3.48 -4.48
N LYS A 223 -17.69 -4.26 -5.21
CA LYS A 223 -18.29 -5.47 -4.68
C LYS A 223 -17.21 -6.53 -4.43
N TYR A 224 -17.26 -7.14 -3.26
CA TYR A 224 -16.48 -8.32 -2.91
C TYR A 224 -17.07 -9.57 -3.58
N ASP A 225 -16.24 -10.37 -4.24
CA ASP A 225 -16.63 -11.62 -4.89
C ASP A 225 -16.01 -12.87 -4.23
N GLY A 226 -15.18 -12.67 -3.20
CA GLY A 226 -14.51 -13.76 -2.48
C GLY A 226 -13.28 -14.32 -3.17
N ILE A 227 -12.95 -13.84 -4.38
CA ILE A 227 -11.90 -14.41 -5.23
C ILE A 227 -10.85 -13.36 -5.58
N LYS A 228 -11.28 -12.19 -6.03
CA LYS A 228 -10.39 -11.15 -6.56
C LYS A 228 -10.29 -9.95 -5.62
N PRO A 229 -9.15 -9.22 -5.64
CA PRO A 229 -9.03 -7.96 -4.93
C PRO A 229 -10.15 -6.99 -5.33
N ASN A 230 -10.76 -6.37 -4.33
CA ASN A 230 -11.80 -5.36 -4.47
C ASN A 230 -11.39 -4.09 -3.75
N ALA A 231 -11.78 -2.92 -4.25
CA ALA A 231 -11.48 -1.66 -3.58
C ALA A 231 -12.36 -1.47 -2.34
N ASP A 232 -11.75 -0.95 -1.27
CA ASP A 232 -12.40 -0.38 -0.11
C ASP A 232 -11.52 0.74 0.49
N PRO A 233 -12.03 1.59 1.40
CA PRO A 233 -11.27 2.71 1.96
C PRO A 233 -9.91 2.30 2.55
N ARG A 234 -9.85 1.16 3.25
CA ARG A 234 -8.62 0.65 3.86
C ARG A 234 -7.61 0.20 2.80
N LYS A 235 -8.06 -0.48 1.75
CA LYS A 235 -7.17 -0.90 0.66
C LYS A 235 -6.60 0.29 -0.10
N TRP A 236 -7.31 1.41 -0.18
CA TRP A 236 -6.75 2.64 -0.71
C TRP A 236 -5.67 3.25 0.19
N GLU A 237 -5.83 3.15 1.53
CA GLU A 237 -4.78 3.52 2.47
C GLU A 237 -3.54 2.62 2.31
N MET A 238 -3.73 1.31 2.21
CA MET A 238 -2.65 0.35 1.94
C MET A 238 -1.98 0.63 0.58
N ALA A 239 -2.75 0.93 -0.45
CA ALA A 239 -2.24 1.32 -1.76
C ALA A 239 -1.39 2.60 -1.69
N SER A 240 -1.80 3.57 -0.86
CA SER A 240 -1.02 4.76 -0.58
C SER A 240 0.36 4.43 0.00
N LYS A 241 0.42 3.57 1.01
CA LYS A 241 1.69 3.11 1.61
C LYS A 241 2.59 2.42 0.57
N MET A 242 2.02 1.56 -0.26
CA MET A 242 2.78 0.91 -1.34
C MET A 242 3.31 1.92 -2.36
N LEU A 243 2.53 2.92 -2.75
CA LEU A 243 2.97 3.94 -3.69
C LEU A 243 4.09 4.80 -3.14
N TYR A 244 4.04 5.22 -1.87
CA TYR A 244 5.13 5.94 -1.23
C TYR A 244 6.42 5.11 -1.17
N ALA A 245 6.31 3.83 -0.83
CA ALA A 245 7.47 2.95 -0.71
C ALA A 245 8.11 2.58 -2.05
N THR A 246 7.30 2.38 -3.10
CA THR A 246 7.76 1.76 -4.34
C THR A 246 7.79 2.71 -5.53
N ARG A 247 6.89 3.71 -5.55
CA ARG A 247 6.61 4.59 -6.68
C ARG A 247 6.16 3.87 -7.95
N GLU A 248 5.56 2.68 -7.79
CA GLU A 248 5.10 1.81 -8.89
C GLU A 248 3.57 1.69 -8.87
N PRO A 249 2.83 2.44 -9.70
CA PRO A 249 1.36 2.43 -9.68
C PRO A 249 0.72 1.06 -9.96
N GLU A 250 1.37 0.23 -10.75
CA GLU A 250 0.88 -1.11 -11.10
C GLU A 250 0.78 -2.05 -9.88
N MET A 251 1.55 -1.80 -8.83
CA MET A 251 1.54 -2.66 -7.63
C MET A 251 0.20 -2.68 -6.90
N ILE A 252 -0.62 -1.63 -7.03
CA ILE A 252 -1.90 -1.56 -6.34
C ILE A 252 -2.92 -2.57 -6.84
N ARG A 253 -2.63 -3.29 -7.95
CA ARG A 253 -3.53 -4.34 -8.48
C ARG A 253 -3.81 -5.44 -7.47
N SER A 254 -2.84 -5.72 -6.60
CA SER A 254 -2.98 -6.68 -5.50
C SER A 254 -3.96 -6.25 -4.41
N LEU A 255 -4.34 -4.98 -4.40
CA LEU A 255 -5.24 -4.38 -3.40
C LEU A 255 -6.60 -4.04 -3.99
N VAL A 256 -6.64 -3.27 -5.08
CA VAL A 256 -7.88 -2.70 -5.63
C VAL A 256 -8.37 -3.42 -6.90
N GLY A 257 -7.62 -4.41 -7.37
CA GLY A 257 -7.92 -5.20 -8.57
C GLY A 257 -7.44 -4.59 -9.88
N GLU A 258 -7.34 -5.43 -10.91
CA GLU A 258 -6.73 -5.05 -12.20
C GLU A 258 -7.45 -3.93 -12.92
N GLY A 259 -8.79 -3.95 -12.95
CA GLY A 259 -9.58 -2.97 -13.70
C GLY A 259 -9.34 -1.55 -13.20
N ILE A 260 -9.47 -1.35 -11.89
CA ILE A 260 -9.21 -0.05 -11.26
C ILE A 260 -7.75 0.36 -11.42
N THR A 261 -6.82 -0.60 -11.30
CA THR A 261 -5.39 -0.32 -11.47
C THR A 261 -5.06 0.15 -12.87
N LYS A 262 -5.61 -0.47 -13.92
CA LYS A 262 -5.42 0.00 -15.30
C LYS A 262 -5.87 1.44 -15.49
N ASP A 263 -7.03 1.80 -14.95
CA ASP A 263 -7.54 3.16 -14.97
C ASP A 263 -6.62 4.12 -14.20
N PHE A 264 -6.16 3.71 -13.02
CA PHE A 264 -5.25 4.50 -12.19
C PHE A 264 -3.89 4.72 -12.85
N VAL A 265 -3.30 3.68 -13.42
CA VAL A 265 -2.03 3.76 -14.18
C VAL A 265 -2.18 4.70 -15.37
N SER A 266 -3.30 4.60 -16.10
CA SER A 266 -3.60 5.50 -17.21
C SER A 266 -3.70 6.96 -16.73
N PHE A 267 -4.36 7.21 -15.61
CA PHE A 267 -4.44 8.51 -14.97
C PHE A 267 -3.06 9.06 -14.58
N CYS A 268 -2.24 8.24 -13.94
CA CYS A 268 -0.89 8.63 -13.52
C CYS A 268 0.06 8.91 -14.69
N ASN A 269 -0.21 8.31 -15.85
CA ASN A 269 0.60 8.45 -17.06
C ASN A 269 0.14 9.61 -17.98
N ILE A 270 -0.85 10.40 -17.54
CA ILE A 270 -1.29 11.58 -18.28
C ILE A 270 -0.13 12.58 -18.39
N ASN A 271 0.13 13.03 -19.61
CA ASN A 271 1.14 14.05 -19.87
C ASN A 271 0.65 15.42 -19.39
N ILE A 272 1.35 16.02 -18.44
CA ILE A 272 1.03 17.29 -17.82
C ILE A 272 2.16 18.31 -18.03
N VAL A 273 1.83 19.58 -17.87
CA VAL A 273 2.82 20.68 -17.90
C VAL A 273 3.65 20.66 -16.60
N SER A 274 4.94 20.92 -16.72
CA SER A 274 5.82 21.06 -15.56
C SER A 274 5.61 22.40 -14.83
N ILE A 275 5.97 22.46 -13.55
CA ILE A 275 5.97 23.72 -12.78
C ILE A 275 6.83 24.77 -13.50
N GLN A 276 8.00 24.38 -13.99
CA GLN A 276 8.92 25.29 -14.66
C GLN A 276 8.36 25.85 -15.99
N ASP A 277 7.63 25.03 -16.75
CA ASP A 277 6.97 25.49 -17.98
C ASP A 277 5.86 26.49 -17.67
N VAL A 278 5.11 26.28 -16.58
CA VAL A 278 4.09 27.25 -16.13
C VAL A 278 4.73 28.57 -15.72
N ILE A 279 5.81 28.55 -14.94
CA ILE A 279 6.54 29.74 -14.51
C ILE A 279 7.08 30.51 -15.71
N ASN A 280 7.61 29.79 -16.70
CA ASN A 280 8.20 30.39 -17.92
C ASN A 280 7.14 30.79 -18.97
N GLY A 281 5.85 30.50 -18.73
CA GLY A 281 4.79 30.77 -19.70
C GLY A 281 4.76 29.82 -20.91
N ASN A 282 5.50 28.73 -20.87
CA ASN A 282 5.63 27.71 -21.93
C ASN A 282 4.48 26.71 -21.91
N TYR A 283 3.25 27.17 -21.99
CA TYR A 283 2.07 26.32 -21.98
C TYR A 283 0.98 26.82 -22.91
N ASN A 284 0.11 25.91 -23.36
CA ASN A 284 -1.09 26.25 -24.10
C ASN A 284 -2.32 25.86 -23.26
N SER A 285 -3.11 26.84 -22.84
CA SER A 285 -4.30 26.60 -22.01
C SER A 285 -5.37 25.77 -22.73
N ARG A 286 -5.39 25.77 -24.06
CA ARG A 286 -6.34 24.95 -24.85
C ARG A 286 -6.07 23.45 -24.72
N ASP A 287 -4.85 23.04 -24.36
CA ASP A 287 -4.49 21.63 -24.18
C ASP A 287 -5.22 20.96 -23.01
N TYR A 288 -5.94 21.75 -22.22
CA TYR A 288 -6.71 21.32 -21.04
C TYR A 288 -8.23 21.43 -21.25
N GLU A 289 -8.67 22.01 -22.38
CA GLU A 289 -10.09 22.15 -22.67
C GLU A 289 -10.71 20.77 -22.91
N GLY A 290 -11.79 20.46 -22.18
CA GLY A 290 -12.51 19.19 -22.29
C GLY A 290 -11.88 17.98 -21.58
N ASP A 291 -10.60 18.02 -21.21
CA ASP A 291 -9.93 16.90 -20.53
C ASP A 291 -9.90 17.09 -19.01
N VAL A 292 -10.94 16.62 -18.35
CA VAL A 292 -11.08 16.73 -16.90
C VAL A 292 -9.98 15.94 -16.18
N ALA A 293 -9.60 14.77 -16.67
CA ALA A 293 -8.56 13.94 -16.07
C ALA A 293 -7.20 14.65 -16.05
N LYS A 294 -6.86 15.28 -17.18
CA LYS A 294 -5.64 16.07 -17.32
C LYS A 294 -5.62 17.28 -16.38
N LYS A 295 -6.77 17.96 -16.22
CA LYS A 295 -6.90 19.08 -15.28
C LYS A 295 -6.63 18.66 -13.84
N TYR A 296 -7.23 17.58 -13.37
CA TYR A 296 -7.06 17.05 -12.02
C TYR A 296 -5.60 16.60 -11.77
N ALA A 297 -5.03 15.82 -12.68
CA ALA A 297 -3.65 15.38 -12.60
C ALA A 297 -2.67 16.57 -12.54
N THR A 298 -2.91 17.59 -13.38
CA THR A 298 -2.07 18.79 -13.43
C THR A 298 -2.17 19.62 -12.16
N ALA A 299 -3.37 19.87 -11.64
CA ALA A 299 -3.53 20.66 -10.40
C ALA A 299 -2.76 20.06 -9.23
N LEU A 300 -2.84 18.75 -9.08
CA LEU A 300 -2.14 18.05 -8.01
C LEU A 300 -0.62 18.07 -8.17
N ALA A 301 -0.12 17.86 -9.37
CA ALA A 301 1.31 17.92 -9.62
C ALA A 301 1.87 19.33 -9.37
N LEU A 302 1.12 20.35 -9.80
CA LEU A 302 1.50 21.74 -9.60
C LEU A 302 1.37 22.20 -8.14
N SER A 303 0.60 21.51 -7.29
CA SER A 303 0.50 21.84 -5.86
C SER A 303 1.80 21.63 -5.08
N GLN A 304 2.82 21.04 -5.69
CA GLN A 304 4.17 20.93 -5.15
C GLN A 304 5.02 22.19 -5.37
N VAL A 305 4.45 23.26 -5.93
CA VAL A 305 5.16 24.51 -6.18
C VAL A 305 5.60 25.17 -4.87
N ASP A 306 6.78 25.82 -4.92
CA ASP A 306 7.30 26.62 -3.81
C ASP A 306 6.47 27.88 -3.54
N ASP A 307 6.70 28.48 -2.37
CA ASP A 307 5.97 29.65 -1.91
C ASP A 307 6.25 30.93 -2.73
N ALA A 308 7.37 30.98 -3.45
CA ALA A 308 7.73 32.12 -4.29
C ALA A 308 6.89 32.14 -5.58
N ASN A 309 6.60 30.98 -6.13
CA ASN A 309 5.98 30.81 -7.44
C ASN A 309 4.48 30.45 -7.38
N VAL A 310 3.91 30.28 -6.18
CA VAL A 310 2.52 29.82 -6.02
C VAL A 310 1.49 30.71 -6.73
N VAL A 311 1.67 32.02 -6.74
CA VAL A 311 0.73 32.94 -7.36
C VAL A 311 0.62 32.69 -8.86
N VAL A 312 1.76 32.56 -9.55
CA VAL A 312 1.82 32.32 -11.00
C VAL A 312 1.17 30.97 -11.35
N VAL A 313 1.52 29.95 -10.60
CA VAL A 313 0.99 28.60 -10.82
C VAL A 313 -0.50 28.55 -10.51
N ARG A 314 -0.94 29.17 -9.42
CA ARG A 314 -2.35 29.26 -9.05
C ARG A 314 -3.20 29.97 -10.09
N ASP A 315 -2.69 31.07 -10.69
CA ASP A 315 -3.37 31.80 -11.78
C ASP A 315 -3.51 30.94 -13.05
N PHE A 316 -2.54 30.09 -13.32
CA PHE A 316 -2.66 29.10 -14.39
C PHE A 316 -3.74 28.06 -14.08
N VAL A 317 -3.73 27.45 -12.89
CA VAL A 317 -4.71 26.45 -12.47
C VAL A 317 -6.14 27.03 -12.45
N LYS A 318 -6.30 28.29 -12.07
CA LYS A 318 -7.59 28.99 -12.09
C LYS A 318 -8.27 28.99 -13.46
N LYS A 319 -7.50 29.00 -14.55
CA LYS A 319 -8.03 28.92 -15.93
C LYS A 319 -8.66 27.56 -16.25
N MET A 320 -8.34 26.51 -15.47
CA MET A 320 -8.89 25.16 -15.63
C MET A 320 -10.26 24.98 -14.98
N GLY A 321 -10.68 25.87 -14.09
CA GLY A 321 -11.96 25.86 -13.37
C GLY A 321 -11.82 25.96 -11.87
N LEU A 322 -12.92 26.37 -11.22
CA LEU A 322 -12.93 26.65 -9.78
C LEU A 322 -12.70 25.36 -8.94
N GLU A 323 -13.26 24.25 -9.37
CA GLU A 323 -13.13 22.96 -8.68
C GLU A 323 -11.68 22.47 -8.68
N VAL A 324 -11.00 22.59 -9.82
CA VAL A 324 -9.60 22.24 -9.98
C VAL A 324 -8.69 23.16 -9.16
N LEU A 325 -9.05 24.46 -9.09
CA LEU A 325 -8.36 25.43 -8.24
C LEU A 325 -8.52 25.09 -6.75
N THR A 326 -9.70 24.68 -6.32
CA THR A 326 -9.93 24.28 -4.94
C THR A 326 -9.05 23.10 -4.56
N LEU A 327 -8.96 22.12 -5.44
CA LEU A 327 -8.08 20.95 -5.26
C LEU A 327 -6.59 21.38 -5.13
N PHE A 328 -6.13 22.26 -6.00
CA PHE A 328 -4.77 22.82 -5.92
C PHE A 328 -4.53 23.52 -4.58
N ASP A 329 -5.43 24.42 -4.19
CA ASP A 329 -5.35 25.21 -2.97
C ASP A 329 -5.29 24.31 -1.72
N GLU A 330 -6.13 23.29 -1.66
CA GLU A 330 -6.15 22.31 -0.56
C GLU A 330 -4.83 21.55 -0.42
N PHE A 331 -4.26 21.06 -1.53
CA PHE A 331 -3.03 20.29 -1.48
C PHE A 331 -1.80 21.15 -1.26
N TRP A 332 -1.77 22.37 -1.81
CA TRP A 332 -0.66 23.29 -1.60
C TRP A 332 -0.53 23.77 -0.15
N SER A 333 -1.66 24.02 0.53
CA SER A 333 -1.68 24.52 1.92
C SER A 333 -1.74 23.43 2.97
N LYS A 334 -1.95 22.16 2.57
CA LYS A 334 -2.19 21.06 3.48
C LYS A 334 -1.04 20.84 4.47
N GLY A 335 -1.38 20.82 5.75
CA GLY A 335 -0.41 20.59 6.83
C GLY A 335 0.54 21.75 7.11
N ASN A 336 0.42 22.89 6.38
CA ASN A 336 1.26 24.05 6.57
C ASN A 336 0.40 25.30 6.88
N PRO A 337 0.33 25.73 8.17
CA PRO A 337 -0.48 26.88 8.58
C PRO A 337 -0.05 28.20 7.91
N GLU A 338 1.24 28.38 7.61
CA GLU A 338 1.75 29.59 6.94
C GLU A 338 1.26 29.67 5.50
N ARG A 339 1.24 28.54 4.79
CA ARG A 339 0.66 28.44 3.44
C ARG A 339 -0.85 28.67 3.46
N ALA A 340 -1.55 28.16 4.46
CA ALA A 340 -2.99 28.40 4.60
C ALA A 340 -3.29 29.89 4.80
N ALA A 341 -2.56 30.61 5.66
CA ALA A 341 -2.67 32.05 5.85
C ALA A 341 -2.33 32.83 4.57
N LYS A 342 -1.24 32.48 3.89
CA LYS A 342 -0.85 33.07 2.62
C LYS A 342 -1.92 32.89 1.53
N LEU A 343 -2.62 31.75 1.53
CA LEU A 343 -3.72 31.50 0.60
C LEU A 343 -4.92 32.40 0.85
N GLU A 344 -5.24 32.69 2.10
CA GLU A 344 -6.29 33.64 2.48
C GLU A 344 -5.96 35.06 2.02
N ASP A 345 -4.69 35.48 2.16
CA ASP A 345 -4.21 36.77 1.64
C ASP A 345 -4.33 36.85 0.12
N ILE A 346 -3.90 35.83 -0.61
CA ILE A 346 -4.04 35.77 -2.07
C ILE A 346 -5.49 35.84 -2.52
N ARG A 347 -6.39 35.15 -1.81
CA ARG A 347 -7.85 35.19 -2.09
C ARG A 347 -8.45 36.56 -1.82
N SER A 348 -8.03 37.24 -0.75
CA SER A 348 -8.51 38.58 -0.37
C SER A 348 -8.06 39.64 -1.39
N MET A 349 -6.82 39.59 -1.86
CA MET A 349 -6.32 40.46 -2.91
C MET A 349 -7.11 40.31 -4.21
N GLY A 350 -7.48 39.08 -4.59
CA GLY A 350 -8.31 38.84 -5.78
C GLY A 350 -9.73 39.38 -5.71
N LEU A 351 -10.26 39.59 -4.51
CA LEU A 351 -11.58 40.21 -4.30
C LEU A 351 -11.54 41.74 -4.42
N THR A 352 -10.43 42.37 -4.07
CA THR A 352 -10.26 43.85 -4.19
C THR A 352 -10.14 44.34 -5.63
N TRP A 353 -9.66 43.51 -6.55
CA TRP A 353 -9.59 43.84 -8.00
C TRP A 353 -10.94 43.74 -8.73
N ARG A 354 -11.95 43.12 -8.16
CA ARG A 354 -13.33 43.07 -8.74
C ARG A 354 -14.19 44.29 -8.34
N LYS A 355 -13.70 45.17 -7.46
CA LYS A 355 -14.42 46.37 -6.99
C LYS A 355 -13.90 47.68 -7.59
N LYS A 356 -12.99 47.61 -8.53
CA LYS A 356 -12.56 48.74 -9.37
C LYS A 356 -12.91 48.43 -10.84
#